data_1f8ff47ec8fd141593a0fbe7a735267a
#
_entry.id   1f8ff47ec8fd141593a0fbe7a735267a
#
_cell.length_a   1.000
_cell.length_b   1.000
_cell.length_c   1.000
_cell.angle_alpha   90.00
_cell.angle_beta   90.00
_cell.angle_gamma   90.00
#
_symmetry.space_group_name_H-M   'P 1'
#
loop_
_entity.id
_entity.type
_entity.pdbx_description
1 polymer ?
#
loop_
_entity_poly.entity_id
_entity_poly.type
_entity_poly.pdbx_seq_one_letter_code
_entity_poly.pdbx_strand_id
1 'polypeptide(L)'
;GGEKKLVLISMILAQETEYIILDEPTSFLDLHNSMIIIDKINKLAKYHNKKIIISMHDINQTLLCADNVLLLNGHEIPRFGNTYNLITKDNLSDLYKMDFEIINDKNKIKYVIPSTYYDNIKTTNWNQPT
;
A
#
# COMPACT_ATOMS: atom_id res chain seq x y z
N GLY A 1 -17.19 -4.69 -10.52
CA GLY A 1 -16.20 -5.00 -9.47
C GLY A 1 -16.11 -3.94 -8.40
N GLY A 2 -15.76 -2.69 -8.73
CA GLY A 2 -15.54 -1.62 -7.75
C GLY A 2 -16.78 -1.24 -6.95
N GLU A 3 -17.93 -1.14 -7.59
CA GLU A 3 -19.20 -0.82 -6.92
C GLU A 3 -19.58 -1.83 -5.84
N LYS A 4 -19.37 -3.14 -6.11
CA LYS A 4 -19.64 -4.18 -5.10
C LYS A 4 -18.75 -4.04 -3.87
N LYS A 5 -17.46 -3.70 -4.05
CA LYS A 5 -16.53 -3.47 -2.94
C LYS A 5 -16.89 -2.20 -2.16
N LEU A 6 -17.35 -1.15 -2.83
CA LEU A 6 -17.83 0.07 -2.17
C LEU A 6 -19.09 -0.20 -1.33
N VAL A 7 -20.01 -1.00 -1.84
CA VAL A 7 -21.20 -1.44 -1.07
C VAL A 7 -20.76 -2.25 0.15
N LEU A 8 -19.84 -3.20 -0.01
CA LEU A 8 -19.34 -4.00 1.09
C LEU A 8 -18.69 -3.14 2.19
N ILE A 9 -17.86 -2.17 1.83
CA ILE A 9 -17.27 -1.23 2.79
C ILE A 9 -18.36 -0.40 3.49
N SER A 10 -19.40 0.02 2.76
CA SER A 10 -20.53 0.74 3.36
C SER A 10 -21.31 -0.13 4.35
N MET A 11 -21.46 -1.42 4.09
CA MET A 11 -22.07 -2.38 5.02
C MET A 11 -21.22 -2.60 6.27
N ILE A 12 -19.88 -2.69 6.13
CA ILE A 12 -18.95 -2.80 7.25
C ILE A 12 -19.02 -1.55 8.14
N LEU A 13 -19.19 -0.37 7.53
CA LEU A 13 -19.42 0.88 8.27
C LEU A 13 -20.67 0.86 9.14
N ALA A 14 -21.72 0.24 8.65
CA ALA A 14 -23.00 0.15 9.36
C ALA A 14 -22.96 -0.79 10.58
N GLN A 15 -21.89 -1.62 10.72
CA GLN A 15 -21.77 -2.61 11.80
C GLN A 15 -21.24 -2.03 13.13
N GLU A 16 -20.93 -0.75 13.23
CA GLU A 16 -20.44 -0.07 14.45
C GLU A 16 -19.29 -0.77 15.22
N THR A 17 -18.56 -1.69 14.58
CA THR A 17 -17.45 -2.40 15.18
C THR A 17 -16.25 -1.48 15.38
N GLU A 18 -15.48 -1.65 16.45
CA GLU A 18 -14.23 -0.92 16.70
C GLU A 18 -13.15 -1.35 15.72
N TYR A 19 -13.08 -2.64 15.40
CA TYR A 19 -12.09 -3.26 14.52
C TYR A 19 -12.70 -3.64 13.18
N ILE A 20 -11.95 -3.40 12.12
CA ILE A 20 -12.28 -3.78 10.74
C ILE A 20 -11.13 -4.59 10.19
N ILE A 21 -11.41 -5.75 9.62
CA ILE A 21 -10.41 -6.60 8.95
C ILE A 21 -10.79 -6.66 7.47
N LEU A 22 -9.86 -6.30 6.60
CA LEU A 22 -10.03 -6.31 5.15
C LEU A 22 -8.96 -7.18 4.51
N ASP A 23 -9.39 -8.12 3.70
CA ASP A 23 -8.50 -8.99 2.94
C ASP A 23 -8.44 -8.48 1.49
N GLU A 24 -7.25 -8.00 1.10
CA GLU A 24 -6.94 -7.47 -0.24
C GLU A 24 -8.04 -6.55 -0.83
N PRO A 25 -8.43 -5.46 -0.13
CA PRO A 25 -9.58 -4.66 -0.53
C PRO A 25 -9.44 -3.96 -1.88
N THR A 26 -8.21 -3.77 -2.38
CA THR A 26 -7.92 -3.12 -3.66
C THR A 26 -7.61 -4.10 -4.80
N SER A 27 -7.51 -5.41 -4.52
CA SER A 27 -7.20 -6.41 -5.55
C SER A 27 -8.26 -6.44 -6.66
N PHE A 28 -7.78 -6.59 -7.90
CA PHE A 28 -8.61 -6.62 -9.13
C PHE A 28 -9.38 -5.33 -9.42
N LEU A 29 -9.01 -4.22 -8.80
CA LEU A 29 -9.54 -2.89 -9.12
C LEU A 29 -8.56 -2.13 -10.00
N ASP A 30 -9.11 -1.26 -10.86
CA ASP A 30 -8.30 -0.24 -11.52
C ASP A 30 -7.77 0.79 -10.50
N LEU A 31 -6.83 1.61 -10.95
CA LEU A 31 -6.19 2.61 -10.09
C LEU A 31 -7.20 3.57 -9.46
N HIS A 32 -8.18 4.05 -10.23
CA HIS A 32 -9.18 5.00 -9.74
C HIS A 32 -10.01 4.41 -8.60
N ASN A 33 -10.54 3.21 -8.80
CA ASN A 33 -11.34 2.52 -7.79
C ASN A 33 -10.50 2.13 -6.56
N SER A 34 -9.25 1.73 -6.76
CA SER A 34 -8.32 1.46 -5.64
C SER A 34 -8.09 2.70 -4.78
N MET A 35 -7.89 3.87 -5.39
CA MET A 35 -7.70 5.13 -4.67
C MET A 35 -8.96 5.55 -3.88
N ILE A 36 -10.16 5.32 -4.42
CA ILE A 36 -11.41 5.56 -3.69
C ILE A 36 -11.50 4.69 -2.44
N ILE A 37 -11.11 3.42 -2.54
CA ILE A 37 -11.11 2.49 -1.39
C ILE A 37 -10.11 2.95 -0.33
N ILE A 38 -8.88 3.30 -0.73
CA ILE A 38 -7.83 3.78 0.18
C ILE A 38 -8.28 5.07 0.90
N ASP A 39 -8.86 6.03 0.18
CA ASP A 39 -9.40 7.26 0.78
C ASP A 39 -10.47 6.96 1.83
N LYS A 40 -11.39 6.03 1.54
CA LYS A 40 -12.41 5.62 2.50
C LYS A 40 -11.83 4.95 3.73
N ILE A 41 -10.84 4.06 3.57
CA ILE A 41 -10.13 3.40 4.67
C ILE A 41 -9.47 4.46 5.57
N ASN A 42 -8.75 5.41 4.98
CA ASN A 42 -8.11 6.50 5.72
C ASN A 42 -9.13 7.36 6.49
N LYS A 43 -10.26 7.68 5.87
CA LYS A 43 -11.34 8.44 6.52
C LYS A 43 -11.94 7.67 7.69
N LEU A 44 -12.10 6.35 7.57
CA LEU A 44 -12.59 5.50 8.64
C LEU A 44 -11.66 5.49 9.86
N ALA A 45 -10.38 5.29 9.62
CA ALA A 45 -9.39 5.33 10.69
C ALA A 45 -9.35 6.71 11.36
N LYS A 46 -9.30 7.79 10.55
CA LYS A 46 -9.07 9.15 11.05
C LYS A 46 -10.28 9.79 11.71
N TYR A 47 -11.47 9.65 11.11
CA TYR A 47 -12.67 10.38 11.55
C TYR A 47 -13.67 9.53 12.34
N HIS A 48 -13.58 8.21 12.21
CA HIS A 48 -14.47 7.29 12.92
C HIS A 48 -13.74 6.43 13.96
N ASN A 49 -12.46 6.74 14.24
CA ASN A 49 -11.62 6.06 15.23
C ASN A 49 -11.63 4.52 15.10
N LYS A 50 -11.73 4.04 13.85
CA LYS A 50 -11.70 2.61 13.57
C LYS A 50 -10.27 2.09 13.55
N LYS A 51 -10.04 0.92 14.12
CA LYS A 51 -8.78 0.19 14.02
C LYS A 51 -8.89 -0.79 12.87
N ILE A 52 -8.05 -0.62 11.84
CA ILE A 52 -8.20 -1.34 10.58
C ILE A 52 -6.96 -2.20 10.35
N ILE A 53 -7.18 -3.47 10.08
CA ILE A 53 -6.17 -4.45 9.70
C ILE A 53 -6.42 -4.83 8.25
N ILE A 54 -5.41 -4.70 7.40
CA ILE A 54 -5.55 -4.91 5.95
C ILE A 54 -4.43 -5.81 5.46
N SER A 55 -4.76 -6.85 4.69
CA SER A 55 -3.77 -7.51 3.85
C SER A 55 -3.63 -6.76 2.51
N MET A 56 -2.39 -6.52 2.07
CA MET A 56 -2.11 -5.81 0.82
C MET A 56 -0.88 -6.39 0.12
N HIS A 57 -0.89 -6.35 -1.21
CA HIS A 57 0.27 -6.73 -2.04
C HIS A 57 0.99 -5.52 -2.64
N ASP A 58 0.31 -4.40 -2.82
CA ASP A 58 0.88 -3.18 -3.38
C ASP A 58 1.54 -2.34 -2.29
N ILE A 59 2.88 -2.26 -2.36
CA ILE A 59 3.70 -1.53 -1.39
C ILE A 59 3.38 -0.03 -1.42
N ASN A 60 3.18 0.53 -2.61
CA ASN A 60 2.91 1.97 -2.75
C ASN A 60 1.53 2.32 -2.21
N GLN A 61 0.53 1.46 -2.38
CA GLN A 61 -0.78 1.63 -1.74
C GLN A 61 -0.69 1.48 -0.22
N THR A 62 0.14 0.55 0.27
CA THR A 62 0.40 0.39 1.71
C THR A 62 0.97 1.67 2.32
N LEU A 63 1.93 2.32 1.63
CA LEU A 63 2.50 3.60 2.05
C LEU A 63 1.47 4.75 2.11
N LEU A 64 0.35 4.64 1.40
CA LEU A 64 -0.71 5.65 1.38
C LEU A 64 -1.73 5.50 2.52
N CYS A 65 -1.82 4.32 3.15
CA CYS A 65 -2.89 4.08 4.12
C CYS A 65 -2.46 3.44 5.46
N ALA A 66 -1.28 2.84 5.55
CA ALA A 66 -0.87 2.12 6.75
C ALA A 66 0.05 2.95 7.65
N ASP A 67 -0.31 3.14 8.92
CA ASP A 67 0.57 3.71 9.94
C ASP A 67 1.67 2.72 10.34
N ASN A 68 1.29 1.45 10.48
CA ASN A 68 2.18 0.36 10.82
C ASN A 68 2.02 -0.80 9.83
N VAL A 69 3.08 -1.56 9.63
CA VAL A 69 3.08 -2.75 8.78
C VAL A 69 3.60 -3.96 9.55
N LEU A 70 3.07 -5.11 9.18
CA LEU A 70 3.58 -6.42 9.54
C LEU A 70 4.10 -7.08 8.26
N LEU A 71 5.41 -7.26 8.15
CA LEU A 71 6.04 -7.96 7.04
C LEU A 71 6.07 -9.46 7.36
N LEU A 72 5.42 -10.24 6.52
CA LEU A 72 5.33 -11.69 6.65
C LEU A 72 6.13 -12.34 5.51
N ASN A 73 7.25 -12.95 5.86
CA ASN A 73 8.02 -13.80 4.98
C ASN A 73 7.91 -15.23 5.56
N GLY A 74 7.25 -16.14 4.87
CA GLY A 74 6.78 -17.45 5.40
C GLY A 74 7.81 -18.33 6.16
N HIS A 75 9.08 -17.93 6.20
CA HIS A 75 10.17 -18.67 6.84
C HIS A 75 10.96 -17.87 7.89
N GLU A 76 10.64 -16.60 8.09
CA GLU A 76 11.38 -15.69 9.00
C GLU A 76 10.48 -15.16 10.11
N ILE A 77 11.12 -14.59 11.15
CA ILE A 77 10.41 -13.90 12.22
C ILE A 77 9.68 -12.68 11.65
N PRO A 78 8.37 -12.55 11.84
CA PRO A 78 7.60 -11.40 11.38
C PRO A 78 8.20 -10.09 11.91
N ARG A 79 8.25 -9.07 11.04
CA ARG A 79 8.73 -7.73 11.41
C ARG A 79 7.54 -6.79 11.49
N PHE A 80 7.29 -6.21 12.66
CA PHE A 80 6.21 -5.25 12.90
C PHE A 80 6.76 -3.90 13.30
N GLY A 81 6.17 -2.83 12.78
CA GLY A 81 6.51 -1.45 13.16
C GLY A 81 5.97 -0.39 12.22
N ASN A 82 6.40 0.85 12.44
CA ASN A 82 5.99 1.99 11.64
C ASN A 82 6.32 1.78 10.16
N THR A 83 5.35 2.05 9.30
CA THR A 83 5.43 1.82 7.84
C THR A 83 6.62 2.53 7.22
N TYR A 84 6.82 3.81 7.55
CA TYR A 84 7.93 4.59 6.98
C TYR A 84 9.30 4.02 7.33
N ASN A 85 9.45 3.50 8.54
CA ASN A 85 10.70 2.94 9.03
C ASN A 85 10.97 1.51 8.54
N LEU A 86 9.93 0.70 8.39
CA LEU A 86 10.08 -0.70 7.97
C LEU A 86 10.13 -0.90 6.47
N ILE A 87 9.51 -0.03 5.68
CA ILE A 87 9.60 -0.10 4.22
C ILE A 87 10.98 0.44 3.80
N THR A 88 11.97 -0.43 3.81
CA THR A 88 13.37 -0.19 3.41
C THR A 88 13.75 -1.11 2.27
N LYS A 89 14.82 -0.77 1.53
CA LYS A 89 15.34 -1.64 0.44
C LYS A 89 15.63 -3.04 0.96
N ASP A 90 16.36 -3.15 2.07
CA ASP A 90 16.77 -4.43 2.65
C ASP A 90 15.57 -5.27 3.05
N ASN A 91 14.60 -4.71 3.76
CA ASN A 91 13.40 -5.42 4.18
C ASN A 91 12.54 -5.88 3.00
N LEU A 92 12.44 -5.04 1.94
CA LEU A 92 11.71 -5.40 0.73
C LEU A 92 12.45 -6.45 -0.10
N SER A 93 13.78 -6.35 -0.21
CA SER A 93 14.59 -7.35 -0.91
C SER A 93 14.50 -8.71 -0.22
N ASP A 94 14.52 -8.73 1.10
CA ASP A 94 14.30 -9.95 1.89
C ASP A 94 12.89 -10.54 1.66
N LEU A 95 11.87 -9.68 1.62
CA LEU A 95 10.47 -10.12 1.50
C LEU A 95 10.16 -10.66 0.10
N TYR A 96 10.58 -9.94 -0.95
CA TYR A 96 10.21 -10.24 -2.33
C TYR A 96 11.29 -10.97 -3.12
N LYS A 97 12.49 -11.16 -2.55
CA LYS A 97 13.66 -11.78 -3.20
C LYS A 97 14.06 -11.08 -4.51
N MET A 98 13.94 -9.76 -4.52
CA MET A 98 14.34 -8.88 -5.63
C MET A 98 14.73 -7.50 -5.10
N ASP A 99 15.52 -6.75 -5.87
CA ASP A 99 16.01 -5.44 -5.46
C ASP A 99 15.00 -4.33 -5.74
N PHE A 100 15.00 -3.32 -4.85
CA PHE A 100 14.12 -2.16 -4.92
C PHE A 100 14.90 -0.85 -4.82
N GLU A 101 14.39 0.17 -5.52
CA GLU A 101 14.74 1.57 -5.30
C GLU A 101 13.65 2.28 -4.53
N ILE A 102 14.07 3.14 -3.58
CA ILE A 102 13.15 3.99 -2.83
C ILE A 102 13.42 5.44 -3.21
N ILE A 103 12.41 6.09 -3.75
CA ILE A 103 12.45 7.47 -4.15
C ILE A 103 11.66 8.28 -3.12
N ASN A 104 12.28 9.36 -2.61
CA ASN A 104 11.58 10.32 -1.79
C ASN A 104 11.36 11.58 -2.64
N ASP A 105 10.13 12.05 -2.71
CA ASP A 105 9.82 13.33 -3.36
C ASP A 105 10.19 14.53 -2.47
N LYS A 106 9.98 15.76 -2.98
CA LYS A 106 10.24 17.01 -2.24
C LYS A 106 9.42 17.14 -0.96
N ASN A 107 8.28 16.45 -0.87
CA ASN A 107 7.37 16.42 0.27
C ASN A 107 7.64 15.23 1.22
N LYS A 108 8.76 14.52 1.02
CA LYS A 108 9.13 13.30 1.75
C LYS A 108 8.15 12.13 1.54
N ILE A 109 7.38 12.15 0.45
CA ILE A 109 6.55 11.01 0.06
C ILE A 109 7.48 9.95 -0.51
N LYS A 110 7.35 8.74 0.01
CA LYS A 110 8.16 7.59 -0.37
C LYS A 110 7.47 6.81 -1.49
N TYR A 111 8.23 6.46 -2.51
CA TYR A 111 7.81 5.56 -3.60
C TYR A 111 8.77 4.40 -3.72
N VAL A 112 8.24 3.22 -3.96
CA VAL A 112 9.02 1.98 -4.12
C VAL A 112 8.89 1.50 -5.56
N ILE A 113 10.04 1.25 -6.20
CA ILE A 113 10.12 0.77 -7.58
C ILE A 113 11.11 -0.40 -7.61
N PRO A 114 10.80 -1.53 -8.29
CA PRO A 114 11.80 -2.56 -8.54
C PRO A 114 13.02 -2.01 -9.29
N SER A 115 14.25 -2.33 -8.85
CA SER A 115 15.49 -1.73 -9.37
C SER A 115 15.66 -1.93 -10.87
N THR A 116 15.29 -3.09 -11.40
CA THR A 116 15.36 -3.38 -12.85
C THR A 116 14.58 -2.37 -13.70
N TYR A 117 13.44 -1.90 -13.20
CA TYR A 117 12.63 -0.90 -13.91
C TYR A 117 13.16 0.51 -13.70
N TYR A 118 13.74 0.80 -12.54
CA TYR A 118 14.29 2.11 -12.24
C TYR A 118 15.47 2.48 -13.16
N ASP A 119 16.37 1.54 -13.42
CA ASP A 119 17.49 1.76 -14.34
C ASP A 119 17.01 1.98 -15.77
N ASN A 120 15.99 1.25 -16.21
CA ASN A 120 15.36 1.45 -17.50
C ASN A 120 14.71 2.84 -17.64
N ILE A 121 14.03 3.33 -16.59
CA ILE A 121 13.40 4.67 -16.56
C ILE A 121 14.47 5.76 -16.70
N LYS A 122 15.61 5.64 -16.01
CA LYS A 122 16.70 6.62 -16.09
C LYS A 122 17.34 6.70 -17.48
N THR A 123 17.42 5.57 -18.18
CA THR A 123 18.04 5.49 -19.51
C THR A 123 17.06 5.85 -20.65
N THR A 124 15.77 5.87 -20.38
CA THR A 124 14.76 6.21 -21.38
C THR A 124 14.57 7.72 -21.44
N ASN A 125 14.97 8.34 -22.57
CA ASN A 125 14.75 9.76 -22.84
C ASN A 125 13.28 10.01 -23.20
N TRP A 126 12.40 10.15 -22.18
CA TRP A 126 10.98 10.45 -22.37
C TRP A 126 10.70 11.82 -23.00
N ASN A 127 11.72 12.68 -23.13
CA ASN A 127 11.62 14.05 -23.65
C ASN A 127 11.97 14.17 -25.14
N GLN A 128 12.10 13.08 -25.90
CA GLN A 128 12.19 13.20 -27.35
C GLN A 128 10.77 13.25 -27.94
N PRO A 129 10.35 14.39 -28.52
CA PRO A 129 9.14 14.43 -29.35
C PRO A 129 9.38 13.52 -30.55
N THR A 130 8.47 12.59 -30.76
CA THR A 130 8.38 11.83 -32.02
C THR A 130 8.03 12.74 -33.16
#